data_b2931140dd65be7b777df99645eb7f1d
#
_entry.id   b2931140dd65be7b777df99645eb7f1d
#
_cell.length_a   1.000
_cell.length_b   1.000
_cell.length_c   1.000
_cell.angle_alpha   90.00
_cell.angle_beta   90.00
_cell.angle_gamma   90.00
#
_symmetry.space_group_name_H-M   'P 1'
#
loop_
_entity.id
_entity.type
_entity.pdbx_description
1 polymer ?
#
loop_
_entity_poly.entity_id
_entity_poly.type
_entity_poly.pdbx_seq_one_letter_code
_entity_poly.pdbx_strand_id
1 'polypeptide(L)'
;MSFIKHSFFIQFLIVAILLLIFSPLSLATMMTSGSKTAYHYVKQPTAVPAGYQAFYIDHIGRHGSRYISKAKYEDIAYKILVLAEKNNQLTEKGKLLLTQITTIKELNKDHYGELSDLGRKDISLISQRMLNNNPTVFKGQKIAVISSTSPRAKETAEIFINTFKTKYPNLNVHQQPEDQQTLLRFFEYSPAYAKYKKNKIIKNTLKSLENAPKSIEMSENIARLIFTSNFIHQLNNGISLSENSIVKTQNFVLAVYQLYQELLSFSPPLLADNHLDFSGYFTKDQLLWFSTVVTAKNYLQIGPAFDSNGIQIKIAAPLLLDMLKTADSAIANNNIDANLRFAHAETVSPLATLMEIEGTNIVANPVSDYPSVWQADKIIPMAANIQWIFYKSEQADQPILVKVMLNEREVHLPLKTNDYPYYQWDELKKFYKNKLNNWGLTDQGVVLKWLNKIK
;
A
#
# COMPACT_ATOMS: atom_id res chain seq x y z
N MET A 1 3.39 -53.49 25.40
CA MET A 1 2.36 -52.46 25.13
C MET A 1 2.70 -51.06 25.72
N SER A 2 3.98 -50.71 25.88
CA SER A 2 4.41 -49.46 26.55
C SER A 2 5.22 -48.50 25.64
N PHE A 3 5.62 -48.87 24.44
CA PHE A 3 6.49 -48.06 23.58
C PHE A 3 5.72 -47.18 22.58
N ILE A 4 4.43 -47.39 22.34
CA ILE A 4 3.60 -46.63 21.36
C ILE A 4 3.02 -45.35 21.93
N LYS A 5 2.87 -45.24 23.27
CA LYS A 5 2.30 -44.03 23.90
C LYS A 5 3.28 -42.85 24.02
N HIS A 6 4.61 -43.09 24.00
CA HIS A 6 5.59 -42.00 24.11
C HIS A 6 5.86 -41.28 22.78
N SER A 7 5.71 -41.96 21.64
CA SER A 7 5.89 -41.37 20.32
C SER A 7 4.79 -40.38 19.94
N PHE A 8 3.56 -40.62 20.36
CA PHE A 8 2.42 -39.70 20.11
C PHE A 8 2.51 -38.42 20.94
N PHE A 9 3.05 -38.51 22.15
CA PHE A 9 3.17 -37.31 23.03
C PHE A 9 4.30 -36.36 22.56
N ILE A 10 5.38 -36.90 22.03
CA ILE A 10 6.50 -36.10 21.48
C ILE A 10 6.09 -35.45 20.15
N GLN A 11 5.33 -36.11 19.30
CA GLN A 11 4.81 -35.50 18.07
C GLN A 11 3.79 -34.39 18.33
N PHE A 12 2.96 -34.53 19.39
CA PHE A 12 2.01 -33.47 19.78
C PHE A 12 2.74 -32.26 20.41
N LEU A 13 3.83 -32.50 21.14
CA LEU A 13 4.65 -31.42 21.72
C LEU A 13 5.44 -30.63 20.64
N ILE A 14 5.94 -31.33 19.61
CA ILE A 14 6.65 -30.69 18.49
C ILE A 14 5.68 -29.90 17.59
N VAL A 15 4.45 -30.39 17.37
CA VAL A 15 3.42 -29.66 16.64
C VAL A 15 2.90 -28.45 17.45
N ALA A 16 2.78 -28.57 18.78
CA ALA A 16 2.42 -27.45 19.64
C ALA A 16 3.53 -26.39 19.75
N ILE A 17 4.81 -26.79 19.70
CA ILE A 17 5.94 -25.85 19.71
C ILE A 17 6.12 -25.18 18.32
N LEU A 18 5.80 -25.85 17.23
CA LEU A 18 5.78 -25.25 15.87
C LEU A 18 4.61 -24.29 15.66
N LEU A 19 3.50 -24.45 16.39
CA LEU A 19 2.38 -23.47 16.38
C LEU A 19 2.62 -22.27 17.29
N LEU A 20 3.57 -22.32 18.23
CA LEU A 20 3.93 -21.21 19.12
C LEU A 20 5.02 -20.29 18.55
N ILE A 21 5.61 -20.61 17.39
CA ILE A 21 6.63 -19.78 16.71
C ILE A 21 5.98 -18.81 15.69
N PHE A 22 4.69 -18.89 15.41
CA PHE A 22 3.96 -17.79 14.79
C PHE A 22 3.63 -16.70 15.82
N SER A 23 4.66 -15.98 16.15
CA SER A 23 4.76 -15.03 17.22
C SER A 23 3.90 -13.77 16.97
N PRO A 24 3.40 -13.13 18.05
CA PRO A 24 2.77 -11.81 18.01
C PRO A 24 3.68 -10.70 17.40
N LEU A 25 4.95 -11.00 17.12
CA LEU A 25 5.87 -10.10 16.43
C LEU A 25 5.39 -9.76 15.01
N SER A 26 4.76 -10.68 14.27
CA SER A 26 4.33 -10.40 12.89
C SER A 26 3.19 -9.36 12.84
N LEU A 27 2.24 -9.42 13.76
CA LEU A 27 1.12 -8.46 13.82
C LEU A 27 1.59 -7.07 14.27
N ALA A 28 2.52 -7.00 15.23
CA ALA A 28 3.10 -5.74 15.70
C ALA A 28 3.96 -5.06 14.63
N THR A 29 4.70 -5.84 13.83
CA THR A 29 5.54 -5.33 12.73
C THR A 29 4.68 -4.76 11.61
N MET A 30 3.51 -5.33 11.33
CA MET A 30 2.58 -4.81 10.32
C MET A 30 2.08 -3.40 10.66
N MET A 31 1.67 -3.14 11.90
CA MET A 31 1.16 -1.83 12.33
C MET A 31 2.21 -0.70 12.30
N THR A 32 3.50 -1.03 12.25
CA THR A 32 4.60 -0.04 12.36
C THR A 32 5.20 0.38 11.03
N SER A 33 4.72 -0.17 9.90
CA SER A 33 5.38 -0.01 8.60
C SER A 33 4.61 0.88 7.63
N GLY A 34 3.39 1.26 7.99
CA GLY A 34 2.53 2.12 7.19
C GLY A 34 2.37 1.61 5.76
N SER A 35 2.44 2.49 4.78
CA SER A 35 2.27 2.15 3.36
C SER A 35 3.41 1.34 2.75
N LYS A 36 4.48 1.07 3.49
CA LYS A 36 5.60 0.21 3.06
C LYS A 36 5.52 -1.21 3.62
N THR A 37 4.49 -1.54 4.34
CA THR A 37 4.20 -2.90 4.78
C THR A 37 4.17 -3.83 3.58
N ALA A 38 4.88 -4.96 3.65
CA ALA A 38 4.80 -6.02 2.65
C ALA A 38 3.36 -6.56 2.58
N TYR A 39 3.00 -7.13 1.42
CA TYR A 39 1.65 -7.66 1.24
C TYR A 39 1.37 -8.83 2.19
N HIS A 40 0.23 -8.79 2.87
CA HIS A 40 -0.19 -9.87 3.75
C HIS A 40 -1.56 -10.41 3.35
N TYR A 41 -1.58 -11.65 2.90
CA TYR A 41 -2.81 -12.34 2.53
C TYR A 41 -3.46 -12.99 3.75
N VAL A 42 -4.76 -12.71 3.94
CA VAL A 42 -5.60 -13.40 4.91
C VAL A 42 -6.76 -14.04 4.16
N LYS A 43 -6.83 -15.36 4.19
CA LYS A 43 -7.91 -16.11 3.52
C LYS A 43 -9.25 -15.82 4.20
N GLN A 44 -10.21 -15.32 3.45
CA GLN A 44 -11.60 -15.13 3.87
C GLN A 44 -12.53 -15.69 2.79
N PRO A 45 -12.72 -17.01 2.72
CA PRO A 45 -13.58 -17.57 1.70
C PRO A 45 -15.06 -17.50 2.16
N THR A 46 -15.81 -16.52 1.67
CA THR A 46 -17.27 -16.63 1.69
C THR A 46 -17.71 -17.46 0.50
N ALA A 47 -18.59 -18.42 0.76
CA ALA A 47 -19.16 -19.27 -0.29
C ALA A 47 -19.93 -18.42 -1.30
N VAL A 48 -19.81 -18.79 -2.58
CA VAL A 48 -20.61 -18.17 -3.65
C VAL A 48 -22.09 -18.53 -3.42
N PRO A 49 -23.03 -17.58 -3.54
CA PRO A 49 -24.45 -17.86 -3.41
C PRO A 49 -24.90 -18.98 -4.35
N ALA A 50 -25.81 -19.82 -3.87
CA ALA A 50 -26.30 -20.96 -4.65
C ALA A 50 -26.88 -20.50 -6.01
N GLY A 51 -26.51 -21.21 -7.07
CA GLY A 51 -26.93 -20.87 -8.44
C GLY A 51 -26.18 -19.72 -9.10
N TYR A 52 -25.18 -19.10 -8.41
CA TYR A 52 -24.34 -18.06 -8.98
C TYR A 52 -22.96 -18.58 -9.33
N GLN A 53 -22.36 -17.97 -10.36
CA GLN A 53 -20.95 -18.19 -10.72
C GLN A 53 -20.26 -16.87 -11.09
N ALA A 54 -19.00 -16.74 -10.71
CA ALA A 54 -18.18 -15.59 -11.11
C ALA A 54 -17.95 -15.61 -12.63
N PHE A 55 -18.03 -14.44 -13.29
CA PHE A 55 -17.85 -14.35 -14.74
C PHE A 55 -16.98 -13.18 -15.22
N TYR A 56 -16.75 -12.18 -14.37
CA TYR A 56 -15.94 -11.01 -14.70
C TYR A 56 -15.23 -10.44 -13.47
N ILE A 57 -14.01 -9.91 -13.66
CA ILE A 57 -13.25 -9.21 -12.61
C ILE A 57 -12.81 -7.85 -13.11
N ASP A 58 -13.06 -6.81 -12.30
CA ASP A 58 -12.47 -5.48 -12.46
C ASP A 58 -11.44 -5.24 -11.34
N HIS A 59 -10.20 -4.91 -11.69
CA HIS A 59 -9.09 -4.82 -10.76
C HIS A 59 -8.31 -3.54 -10.92
N ILE A 60 -7.91 -2.93 -9.81
CA ILE A 60 -6.88 -1.90 -9.74
C ILE A 60 -5.88 -2.25 -8.65
N GLY A 61 -4.60 -2.27 -8.98
CA GLY A 61 -3.52 -2.62 -8.06
C GLY A 61 -2.41 -1.58 -7.99
N ARG A 62 -1.78 -1.48 -6.82
CA ARG A 62 -0.52 -0.82 -6.58
C ARG A 62 0.63 -1.74 -6.98
N HIS A 63 1.75 -1.17 -7.46
CA HIS A 63 2.99 -1.94 -7.67
C HIS A 63 3.45 -2.68 -6.41
N GLY A 64 4.23 -3.77 -6.58
CA GLY A 64 4.80 -4.59 -5.51
C GLY A 64 5.81 -3.86 -4.62
N SER A 65 6.31 -4.57 -3.60
CA SER A 65 7.43 -4.13 -2.75
C SER A 65 8.64 -3.77 -3.61
N ARG A 66 9.43 -2.80 -3.16
CA ARG A 66 10.49 -2.19 -3.99
C ARG A 66 11.57 -1.54 -3.16
N TYR A 67 12.73 -1.32 -3.77
CA TYR A 67 13.79 -0.47 -3.27
C TYR A 67 13.31 0.98 -3.10
N ILE A 68 13.97 1.79 -2.26
CA ILE A 68 13.62 3.21 -2.12
C ILE A 68 13.70 3.92 -3.48
N SER A 69 12.87 4.97 -3.63
CA SER A 69 12.84 5.68 -4.92
C SER A 69 13.96 6.68 -5.09
N LYS A 70 14.67 7.08 -4.03
CA LYS A 70 15.70 8.14 -4.01
C LYS A 70 16.58 7.96 -2.79
N ALA A 71 17.86 8.28 -2.91
CA ALA A 71 18.88 8.22 -1.87
C ALA A 71 18.67 9.14 -0.64
N LYS A 72 17.65 10.00 -0.65
CA LYS A 72 17.50 11.10 0.34
C LYS A 72 17.70 10.68 1.80
N TYR A 73 17.04 9.59 2.23
CA TYR A 73 17.10 9.19 3.64
C TYR A 73 18.37 8.43 3.99
N GLU A 74 18.85 7.59 3.10
CA GLU A 74 20.13 6.93 3.28
C GLU A 74 21.28 7.94 3.28
N ASP A 75 21.24 9.00 2.44
CA ASP A 75 22.25 10.04 2.41
C ASP A 75 22.26 10.87 3.71
N ILE A 76 21.11 11.21 4.26
CA ILE A 76 21.02 11.90 5.55
C ILE A 76 21.65 11.03 6.64
N ALA A 77 21.20 9.78 6.76
CA ALA A 77 21.67 8.89 7.81
C ALA A 77 23.17 8.59 7.67
N TYR A 78 23.63 8.24 6.46
CA TYR A 78 25.03 7.96 6.15
C TYR A 78 25.96 9.14 6.46
N LYS A 79 25.65 10.35 5.95
CA LYS A 79 26.50 11.53 6.13
C LYS A 79 26.64 11.94 7.60
N ILE A 80 25.56 11.85 8.38
CA ILE A 80 25.60 12.14 9.83
C ILE A 80 26.45 11.10 10.57
N LEU A 81 26.30 9.82 10.24
CA LEU A 81 27.10 8.75 10.87
C LEU A 81 28.57 8.85 10.52
N VAL A 82 28.93 9.11 9.26
CA VAL A 82 30.33 9.33 8.83
C VAL A 82 30.94 10.55 9.52
N LEU A 83 30.18 11.64 9.69
CA LEU A 83 30.66 12.82 10.42
C LEU A 83 30.90 12.48 11.89
N ALA A 84 30.01 11.73 12.53
CA ALA A 84 30.20 11.30 13.91
C ALA A 84 31.40 10.37 14.08
N GLU A 85 31.60 9.43 13.16
CA GLU A 85 32.74 8.51 13.15
C GLU A 85 34.07 9.26 13.05
N LYS A 86 34.20 10.20 12.10
CA LYS A 86 35.40 11.05 11.94
C LYS A 86 35.77 11.82 13.19
N ASN A 87 34.79 12.14 14.04
CA ASN A 87 34.97 12.85 15.28
C ASN A 87 35.03 11.92 16.52
N ASN A 88 35.10 10.61 16.35
CA ASN A 88 35.06 9.60 17.44
C ASN A 88 33.82 9.75 18.33
N GLN A 89 32.65 10.05 17.76
CA GLN A 89 31.40 10.30 18.46
C GLN A 89 30.36 9.17 18.30
N LEU A 90 30.72 8.05 17.68
CA LEU A 90 29.86 6.87 17.61
C LEU A 90 30.01 5.96 18.80
N THR A 91 28.91 5.40 19.29
CA THR A 91 28.90 4.21 20.16
C THR A 91 29.18 2.95 19.31
N GLU A 92 29.34 1.78 19.95
CA GLU A 92 29.44 0.51 19.22
C GLU A 92 28.18 0.21 18.38
N LYS A 93 26.98 0.51 18.90
CA LYS A 93 25.74 0.44 18.11
C LYS A 93 25.73 1.43 16.95
N GLY A 94 26.30 2.62 17.13
CA GLY A 94 26.45 3.62 16.07
C GLY A 94 27.35 3.13 14.95
N LYS A 95 28.46 2.48 15.26
CA LYS A 95 29.36 1.87 14.25
C LYS A 95 28.67 0.74 13.49
N LEU A 96 27.93 -0.11 14.20
CA LEU A 96 27.13 -1.16 13.57
C LEU A 96 26.08 -0.57 12.61
N LEU A 97 25.37 0.49 13.03
CA LEU A 97 24.38 1.17 12.18
C LEU A 97 25.04 1.76 10.92
N LEU A 98 26.21 2.36 11.04
CA LEU A 98 26.97 2.89 9.89
C LEU A 98 27.28 1.76 8.89
N THR A 99 27.75 0.61 9.36
CA THR A 99 27.99 -0.56 8.51
C THR A 99 26.73 -1.00 7.79
N GLN A 100 25.61 -1.16 8.52
CA GLN A 100 24.33 -1.59 7.94
C GLN A 100 23.79 -0.58 6.91
N ILE A 101 23.90 0.72 7.19
CA ILE A 101 23.46 1.76 6.23
C ILE A 101 24.37 1.79 5.00
N THR A 102 25.67 1.55 5.15
CA THR A 102 26.58 1.41 4.01
C THR A 102 26.16 0.25 3.13
N THR A 103 25.83 -0.93 3.72
CA THR A 103 25.31 -2.09 3.00
C THR A 103 24.00 -1.75 2.27
N ILE A 104 23.05 -1.07 2.93
CA ILE A 104 21.80 -0.64 2.28
C ILE A 104 22.07 0.24 1.07
N LYS A 105 23.01 1.19 1.18
CA LYS A 105 23.41 2.06 0.04
C LYS A 105 23.95 1.27 -1.14
N GLU A 106 24.77 0.27 -0.89
CA GLU A 106 25.28 -0.61 -1.97
C GLU A 106 24.15 -1.45 -2.59
N LEU A 107 23.24 -1.98 -1.79
CA LEU A 107 22.06 -2.73 -2.28
C LEU A 107 21.10 -1.85 -3.10
N ASN A 108 20.98 -0.57 -2.75
CA ASN A 108 20.13 0.39 -3.47
C ASN A 108 20.75 0.93 -4.73
N LYS A 109 22.09 0.85 -4.83
CA LYS A 109 22.83 1.39 -5.96
C LYS A 109 22.30 0.74 -7.25
N ASP A 110 21.94 1.57 -8.20
CA ASP A 110 21.38 1.20 -9.51
C ASP A 110 19.97 0.57 -9.48
N HIS A 111 19.36 0.39 -8.27
CA HIS A 111 18.03 -0.24 -8.09
C HIS A 111 16.93 0.72 -7.59
N TYR A 112 17.19 2.02 -7.51
CA TYR A 112 16.21 2.99 -6.99
C TYR A 112 14.84 2.91 -7.67
N GLY A 113 13.84 2.52 -6.89
CA GLY A 113 12.44 2.44 -7.33
C GLY A 113 12.06 1.18 -8.09
N GLU A 114 12.99 0.25 -8.31
CA GLU A 114 12.73 -1.08 -8.89
C GLU A 114 12.01 -2.00 -7.91
N LEU A 115 11.27 -2.98 -8.42
CA LEU A 115 10.67 -4.00 -7.58
C LEU A 115 11.75 -4.83 -6.87
N SER A 116 11.50 -5.17 -5.61
CA SER A 116 12.30 -6.19 -4.91
C SER A 116 11.80 -7.59 -5.26
N ASP A 117 12.62 -8.62 -4.96
CA ASP A 117 12.23 -10.01 -5.17
C ASP A 117 10.99 -10.38 -4.35
N LEU A 118 10.85 -9.82 -3.14
CA LEU A 118 9.63 -9.96 -2.35
C LEU A 118 8.43 -9.40 -3.10
N GLY A 119 8.58 -8.20 -3.70
CA GLY A 119 7.50 -7.58 -4.47
C GLY A 119 7.10 -8.40 -5.70
N ARG A 120 8.05 -8.94 -6.44
CA ARG A 120 7.80 -9.85 -7.57
C ARG A 120 7.04 -11.10 -7.13
N LYS A 121 7.48 -11.70 -6.02
CA LYS A 121 6.82 -12.87 -5.42
C LYS A 121 5.39 -12.58 -5.00
N ASP A 122 5.16 -11.47 -4.28
CA ASP A 122 3.82 -11.08 -3.80
C ASP A 122 2.85 -10.90 -4.96
N ILE A 123 3.27 -10.22 -6.03
CA ILE A 123 2.45 -10.00 -7.23
C ILE A 123 2.11 -11.33 -7.92
N SER A 124 3.07 -12.23 -8.08
CA SER A 124 2.82 -13.57 -8.63
C SER A 124 1.81 -14.35 -7.79
N LEU A 125 1.92 -14.29 -6.46
CA LEU A 125 0.99 -14.98 -5.56
C LEU A 125 -0.43 -14.38 -5.61
N ILE A 126 -0.58 -13.05 -5.70
CA ILE A 126 -1.90 -12.40 -5.88
C ILE A 126 -2.53 -12.86 -7.20
N SER A 127 -1.76 -12.87 -8.28
CA SER A 127 -2.21 -13.34 -9.59
C SER A 127 -2.67 -14.81 -9.55
N GLN A 128 -1.89 -15.70 -8.93
CA GLN A 128 -2.24 -17.12 -8.75
C GLN A 128 -3.55 -17.29 -7.95
N ARG A 129 -3.70 -16.53 -6.85
CA ARG A 129 -4.92 -16.59 -6.04
C ARG A 129 -6.14 -16.08 -6.80
N MET A 130 -6.00 -15.01 -7.59
CA MET A 130 -7.09 -14.52 -8.44
C MET A 130 -7.59 -15.61 -9.37
N LEU A 131 -6.67 -16.34 -10.04
CA LEU A 131 -7.01 -17.47 -10.92
C LEU A 131 -7.65 -18.64 -10.17
N ASN A 132 -7.11 -19.00 -9.02
CA ASN A 132 -7.53 -20.19 -8.28
C ASN A 132 -8.86 -19.98 -7.55
N ASN A 133 -9.11 -18.76 -7.07
CA ASN A 133 -10.35 -18.42 -6.37
C ASN A 133 -11.52 -18.13 -7.32
N ASN A 134 -11.24 -17.85 -8.61
CA ASN A 134 -12.26 -17.49 -9.61
C ASN A 134 -12.10 -18.32 -10.91
N PRO A 135 -12.15 -19.66 -10.84
CA PRO A 135 -11.83 -20.51 -12.00
C PRO A 135 -12.86 -20.40 -13.13
N THR A 136 -14.06 -19.91 -12.84
CA THR A 136 -15.14 -19.75 -13.83
C THR A 136 -15.02 -18.48 -14.66
N VAL A 137 -14.23 -17.49 -14.19
CA VAL A 137 -14.09 -16.19 -14.85
C VAL A 137 -13.29 -16.30 -16.16
N PHE A 138 -12.16 -17.01 -16.14
CA PHE A 138 -11.17 -16.97 -17.25
C PHE A 138 -11.41 -18.00 -18.34
N LYS A 139 -12.68 -18.37 -18.60
CA LYS A 139 -13.06 -19.33 -19.65
C LYS A 139 -12.84 -18.77 -21.08
N GLY A 140 -13.04 -17.47 -21.27
CA GLY A 140 -12.85 -16.81 -22.54
C GLY A 140 -11.38 -16.53 -22.87
N GLN A 141 -10.50 -16.58 -21.85
CA GLN A 141 -9.07 -16.27 -21.94
C GLN A 141 -8.79 -14.90 -22.58
N LYS A 142 -9.62 -13.88 -22.26
CA LYS A 142 -9.53 -12.52 -22.79
C LYS A 142 -9.45 -11.52 -21.65
N ILE A 143 -8.35 -10.80 -21.55
CA ILE A 143 -8.17 -9.77 -20.52
C ILE A 143 -7.74 -8.45 -21.16
N ALA A 144 -8.20 -7.33 -20.58
CA ALA A 144 -7.68 -6.00 -20.88
C ALA A 144 -6.71 -5.58 -19.76
N VAL A 145 -5.59 -5.00 -20.14
CA VAL A 145 -4.55 -4.60 -19.21
C VAL A 145 -4.10 -3.18 -19.50
N ILE A 146 -3.95 -2.39 -18.42
CA ILE A 146 -3.30 -1.08 -18.46
C ILE A 146 -2.40 -0.93 -17.24
N SER A 147 -1.22 -0.37 -17.42
CA SER A 147 -0.34 0.05 -16.32
C SER A 147 0.02 1.53 -16.43
N SER A 148 0.34 2.16 -15.30
CA SER A 148 0.98 3.47 -15.38
C SER A 148 2.35 3.36 -16.06
N THR A 149 2.84 4.46 -16.63
CA THR A 149 4.14 4.51 -17.34
C THR A 149 5.35 4.27 -16.45
N SER A 150 5.18 4.19 -15.13
CA SER A 150 6.27 3.89 -14.19
C SER A 150 6.81 2.47 -14.41
N PRO A 151 8.16 2.27 -14.53
CA PRO A 151 8.76 0.95 -14.74
C PRO A 151 8.24 -0.12 -13.78
N ARG A 152 8.18 0.17 -12.48
CA ARG A 152 7.68 -0.78 -11.46
C ARG A 152 6.21 -1.18 -11.64
N ALA A 153 5.36 -0.29 -12.19
CA ALA A 153 3.97 -0.64 -12.45
C ALA A 153 3.83 -1.47 -13.73
N LYS A 154 4.65 -1.19 -14.75
CA LYS A 154 4.76 -2.01 -15.96
C LYS A 154 5.24 -3.42 -15.60
N GLU A 155 6.33 -3.53 -14.85
CA GLU A 155 6.86 -4.82 -14.38
C GLU A 155 5.84 -5.59 -13.52
N THR A 156 5.09 -4.89 -12.64
CA THR A 156 3.99 -5.51 -11.89
C THR A 156 2.93 -6.12 -12.80
N ALA A 157 2.51 -5.40 -13.85
CA ALA A 157 1.56 -5.90 -14.84
C ALA A 157 2.13 -7.12 -15.59
N GLU A 158 3.37 -7.07 -16.00
CA GLU A 158 4.06 -8.16 -16.72
C GLU A 158 4.12 -9.44 -15.89
N ILE A 159 4.52 -9.34 -14.62
CA ILE A 159 4.56 -10.48 -13.70
C ILE A 159 3.17 -11.09 -13.53
N PHE A 160 2.15 -10.23 -13.35
CA PHE A 160 0.76 -10.65 -13.20
C PHE A 160 0.28 -11.43 -14.42
N ILE A 161 0.50 -10.90 -15.62
CA ILE A 161 0.13 -11.53 -16.91
C ILE A 161 0.93 -12.82 -17.14
N ASN A 162 2.23 -12.81 -16.89
CA ASN A 162 3.06 -13.99 -17.07
C ASN A 162 2.61 -15.13 -16.15
N THR A 163 2.20 -14.82 -14.92
CA THR A 163 1.60 -15.80 -14.02
C THR A 163 0.29 -16.38 -14.60
N PHE A 164 -0.57 -15.54 -15.22
CA PHE A 164 -1.78 -16.03 -15.91
C PHE A 164 -1.44 -16.95 -17.07
N LYS A 165 -0.41 -16.62 -17.87
CA LYS A 165 0.02 -17.42 -19.00
C LYS A 165 0.57 -18.80 -18.62
N THR A 166 1.02 -18.99 -17.39
CA THR A 166 1.42 -20.35 -16.93
C THR A 166 0.22 -21.32 -16.92
N LYS A 167 -0.99 -20.81 -16.65
CA LYS A 167 -2.23 -21.59 -16.65
C LYS A 167 -2.97 -21.52 -17.99
N TYR A 168 -2.90 -20.39 -18.67
CA TYR A 168 -3.58 -20.09 -19.94
C TYR A 168 -2.55 -19.63 -21.00
N PRO A 169 -1.80 -20.54 -21.65
CA PRO A 169 -0.74 -20.17 -22.59
C PRO A 169 -1.22 -19.31 -23.76
N ASN A 170 -2.49 -19.47 -24.18
CA ASN A 170 -3.12 -18.76 -25.28
C ASN A 170 -3.91 -17.52 -24.83
N LEU A 171 -3.66 -17.02 -23.60
CA LEU A 171 -4.33 -15.85 -23.08
C LEU A 171 -4.24 -14.66 -24.03
N ASN A 172 -5.39 -14.16 -24.49
CA ASN A 172 -5.47 -12.95 -25.30
C ASN A 172 -5.42 -11.73 -24.39
N VAL A 173 -4.34 -10.97 -24.48
CA VAL A 173 -4.08 -9.78 -23.68
C VAL A 173 -4.26 -8.54 -24.55
N HIS A 174 -5.32 -7.81 -24.32
CA HIS A 174 -5.55 -6.52 -24.94
C HIS A 174 -4.89 -5.41 -24.10
N GLN A 175 -3.77 -4.85 -24.60
CA GLN A 175 -3.13 -3.69 -23.97
C GLN A 175 -3.97 -2.44 -24.30
N GLN A 176 -4.42 -1.75 -23.25
CA GLN A 176 -5.13 -0.48 -23.42
C GLN A 176 -4.14 0.64 -23.77
N PRO A 177 -4.57 1.66 -24.57
CA PRO A 177 -3.71 2.75 -24.98
C PRO A 177 -3.10 3.55 -23.84
N GLU A 178 -1.89 4.07 -24.03
CA GLU A 178 -1.18 4.87 -23.01
C GLU A 178 -1.84 6.24 -22.71
N ASP A 179 -2.74 6.73 -23.56
CA ASP A 179 -3.50 7.97 -23.32
C ASP A 179 -4.43 7.90 -22.09
N GLN A 180 -4.70 6.70 -21.58
CA GLN A 180 -5.45 6.50 -20.34
C GLN A 180 -4.64 6.76 -19.04
N GLN A 181 -3.44 7.34 -19.12
CA GLN A 181 -2.67 7.71 -17.93
C GLN A 181 -3.41 8.68 -17.00
N THR A 182 -4.30 9.51 -17.55
CA THR A 182 -5.18 10.38 -16.74
C THR A 182 -6.06 9.61 -15.75
N LEU A 183 -6.42 8.36 -16.05
CA LEU A 183 -7.20 7.49 -15.17
C LEU A 183 -6.35 6.90 -14.04
N LEU A 184 -5.10 6.53 -14.32
CA LEU A 184 -4.21 5.88 -13.33
C LEU A 184 -3.38 6.88 -12.54
N ARG A 185 -3.09 8.05 -13.11
CA ARG A 185 -2.25 9.11 -12.54
C ARG A 185 -3.00 10.43 -12.40
N PHE A 186 -4.31 10.41 -12.20
CA PHE A 186 -5.16 11.58 -12.05
C PHE A 186 -4.60 12.64 -11.08
N PHE A 187 -3.82 12.21 -10.09
CA PHE A 187 -3.16 13.05 -9.11
C PHE A 187 -2.05 13.96 -9.70
N GLU A 188 -1.64 13.73 -10.94
CA GLU A 188 -0.68 14.60 -11.66
C GLU A 188 -1.38 15.62 -12.55
N TYR A 189 -2.65 15.38 -12.89
CA TYR A 189 -3.40 16.19 -13.86
C TYR A 189 -4.35 17.21 -13.24
N SER A 190 -4.50 17.25 -11.90
CA SER A 190 -5.36 18.21 -11.22
C SER A 190 -4.57 19.37 -10.61
N PRO A 191 -4.70 20.62 -11.14
CA PRO A 191 -4.06 21.81 -10.55
C PRO A 191 -4.54 22.09 -9.13
N ALA A 192 -5.83 21.85 -8.85
CA ALA A 192 -6.40 22.02 -7.52
C ALA A 192 -5.78 21.08 -6.50
N TYR A 193 -5.57 19.81 -6.89
CA TYR A 193 -4.86 18.86 -6.02
C TYR A 193 -3.39 19.20 -5.85
N ALA A 194 -2.70 19.66 -6.89
CA ALA A 194 -1.33 20.12 -6.79
C ALA A 194 -1.19 21.30 -5.79
N LYS A 195 -2.17 22.24 -5.79
CA LYS A 195 -2.26 23.34 -4.82
C LYS A 195 -2.57 22.83 -3.42
N TYR A 196 -3.51 21.85 -3.30
CA TYR A 196 -3.88 21.23 -2.04
C TYR A 196 -2.67 20.60 -1.34
N LYS A 197 -1.86 19.79 -2.02
CA LYS A 197 -0.64 19.19 -1.46
C LYS A 197 0.38 20.20 -0.91
N LYS A 198 0.35 21.43 -1.44
CA LYS A 198 1.23 22.53 -1.01
C LYS A 198 0.58 23.42 0.05
N ASN A 199 -0.63 23.12 0.51
CA ASN A 199 -1.37 23.92 1.50
C ASN A 199 -0.55 24.09 2.79
N LYS A 200 -0.58 25.30 3.35
CA LYS A 200 0.12 25.63 4.61
C LYS A 200 -0.41 24.78 5.79
N ILE A 201 -1.71 24.48 5.82
CA ILE A 201 -2.30 23.65 6.90
C ILE A 201 -1.66 22.28 6.88
N ILE A 202 -1.60 21.59 5.73
CA ILE A 202 -0.95 20.27 5.60
C ILE A 202 0.51 20.34 6.03
N LYS A 203 1.27 21.33 5.52
CA LYS A 203 2.68 21.48 5.86
C LYS A 203 2.90 21.71 7.35
N ASN A 204 2.09 22.57 7.95
CA ASN A 204 2.16 22.88 9.39
C ASN A 204 1.79 21.66 10.23
N THR A 205 0.75 20.92 9.87
CA THR A 205 0.35 19.68 10.57
C THR A 205 1.47 18.63 10.53
N LEU A 206 2.08 18.39 9.37
CA LEU A 206 3.21 17.46 9.26
C LEU A 206 4.42 17.94 10.11
N LYS A 207 4.76 19.23 10.02
CA LYS A 207 5.84 19.81 10.81
C LYS A 207 5.56 19.75 12.32
N SER A 208 4.31 19.94 12.74
CA SER A 208 3.93 19.84 14.15
C SER A 208 4.10 18.41 14.68
N LEU A 209 3.78 17.38 13.89
CA LEU A 209 4.02 15.99 14.27
C LEU A 209 5.53 15.66 14.35
N GLU A 210 6.31 16.12 13.37
CA GLU A 210 7.77 15.92 13.37
C GLU A 210 8.46 16.60 14.58
N ASN A 211 7.96 17.75 15.03
CA ASN A 211 8.51 18.52 16.12
C ASN A 211 7.69 18.43 17.42
N ALA A 212 6.78 17.48 17.53
CA ALA A 212 6.07 17.23 18.78
C ALA A 212 7.04 16.88 19.92
N PRO A 213 6.77 17.28 21.17
CA PRO A 213 7.62 16.90 22.31
C PRO A 213 7.94 15.40 22.33
N LYS A 214 6.95 14.56 22.05
CA LYS A 214 7.12 13.10 21.94
C LYS A 214 8.10 12.68 20.83
N SER A 215 8.07 13.36 19.66
CA SER A 215 9.02 13.08 18.58
C SER A 215 10.45 13.43 18.97
N ILE A 216 10.64 14.56 19.65
CA ILE A 216 11.94 15.03 20.11
C ILE A 216 12.49 14.04 21.17
N GLU A 217 11.74 13.76 22.22
CA GLU A 217 12.12 12.86 23.30
C GLU A 217 12.48 11.45 22.76
N MET A 218 11.61 10.86 21.94
CA MET A 218 11.87 9.53 21.38
C MET A 218 13.08 9.52 20.46
N SER A 219 13.30 10.61 19.70
CA SER A 219 14.47 10.74 18.84
C SER A 219 15.77 10.85 19.66
N GLU A 220 15.77 11.59 20.76
CA GLU A 220 16.93 11.66 21.66
C GLU A 220 17.22 10.30 22.30
N ASN A 221 16.21 9.56 22.70
CA ASN A 221 16.39 8.23 23.28
C ASN A 221 17.06 7.27 22.28
N ILE A 222 16.69 7.33 20.99
CA ILE A 222 17.33 6.54 19.94
C ILE A 222 18.74 7.06 19.66
N ALA A 223 18.92 8.38 19.60
CA ALA A 223 20.23 8.98 19.35
C ALA A 223 21.28 8.60 20.41
N ARG A 224 20.88 8.44 21.68
CA ARG A 224 21.76 7.96 22.79
C ARG A 224 22.26 6.54 22.58
N LEU A 225 21.58 5.71 21.81
CA LEU A 225 22.08 4.39 21.44
C LEU A 225 23.21 4.47 20.39
N ILE A 226 23.26 5.56 19.61
CA ILE A 226 24.06 5.69 18.41
C ILE A 226 25.26 6.63 18.62
N PHE A 227 25.05 7.72 19.35
CA PHE A 227 26.01 8.82 19.49
C PHE A 227 26.38 9.11 20.94
N THR A 228 27.54 9.75 21.14
CA THR A 228 27.89 10.36 22.41
C THR A 228 27.02 11.58 22.71
N SER A 229 26.91 11.97 24.01
CA SER A 229 26.13 13.14 24.43
C SER A 229 26.58 14.44 23.76
N ASN A 230 27.88 14.60 23.53
CA ASN A 230 28.42 15.78 22.84
C ASN A 230 27.91 15.91 21.40
N PHE A 231 27.87 14.82 20.64
CA PHE A 231 27.38 14.84 19.27
C PHE A 231 25.86 15.03 19.21
N ILE A 232 25.10 14.47 20.16
CA ILE A 232 23.66 14.71 20.30
C ILE A 232 23.38 16.20 20.48
N HIS A 233 24.15 16.87 21.36
CA HIS A 233 24.00 18.32 21.57
C HIS A 233 24.24 19.10 20.26
N GLN A 234 25.28 18.76 19.48
CA GLN A 234 25.53 19.36 18.17
C GLN A 234 24.39 19.12 17.20
N LEU A 235 23.87 17.89 17.14
CA LEU A 235 22.78 17.49 16.25
C LEU A 235 21.45 18.18 16.62
N ASN A 236 21.17 18.39 17.90
CA ASN A 236 20.01 19.15 18.37
C ASN A 236 20.07 20.62 17.92
N ASN A 237 21.25 21.21 17.88
CA ASN A 237 21.47 22.57 17.36
C ASN A 237 21.37 22.64 15.82
N GLY A 238 21.49 21.50 15.16
CA GLY A 238 21.41 21.37 13.70
C GLY A 238 22.79 21.31 13.03
N ILE A 239 23.00 20.23 12.29
CA ILE A 239 24.20 20.03 11.47
C ILE A 239 23.87 20.34 10.01
N SER A 240 24.63 21.23 9.38
CA SER A 240 24.49 21.53 7.95
C SER A 240 25.16 20.45 7.11
N LEU A 241 24.38 19.78 6.25
CA LEU A 241 24.90 18.85 5.24
C LEU A 241 25.12 19.51 3.86
N SER A 242 24.47 20.66 3.63
CA SER A 242 24.62 21.54 2.46
C SER A 242 24.00 22.90 2.78
N GLU A 243 24.15 23.89 1.91
CA GLU A 243 23.61 25.25 2.10
C GLU A 243 22.12 25.30 2.49
N ASN A 244 21.33 24.35 2.04
CA ASN A 244 19.88 24.29 2.27
C ASN A 244 19.40 23.06 3.08
N SER A 245 20.32 22.33 3.74
CA SER A 245 20.00 21.09 4.43
C SER A 245 20.57 21.07 5.85
N ILE A 246 19.79 21.54 6.80
CA ILE A 246 20.09 21.40 8.25
C ILE A 246 19.38 20.16 8.76
N VAL A 247 20.14 19.28 9.41
CA VAL A 247 19.65 18.03 10.01
C VAL A 247 19.71 18.15 11.53
N LYS A 248 18.58 17.95 12.18
CA LYS A 248 18.45 17.82 13.64
C LYS A 248 18.25 16.36 14.02
N THR A 249 18.32 16.06 15.31
CA THR A 249 18.19 14.69 15.85
C THR A 249 16.94 13.97 15.30
N GLN A 250 15.77 14.61 15.32
CA GLN A 250 14.55 14.00 14.80
C GLN A 250 14.59 13.74 13.29
N ASN A 251 15.27 14.61 12.50
CA ASN A 251 15.41 14.37 11.05
C ASN A 251 16.29 13.16 10.76
N PHE A 252 17.39 12.99 11.54
CA PHE A 252 18.26 11.82 11.45
C PHE A 252 17.50 10.55 11.82
N VAL A 253 16.79 10.55 12.96
CA VAL A 253 16.04 9.37 13.41
C VAL A 253 14.91 9.01 12.44
N LEU A 254 14.20 10.01 11.90
CA LEU A 254 13.19 9.76 10.84
C LEU A 254 13.84 9.18 9.57
N ALA A 255 15.06 9.58 9.23
CA ALA A 255 15.77 8.97 8.10
C ALA A 255 16.10 7.49 8.38
N VAL A 256 16.61 7.17 9.57
CA VAL A 256 16.86 5.78 9.99
C VAL A 256 15.55 4.96 10.02
N TYR A 257 14.46 5.54 10.53
CA TYR A 257 13.15 4.89 10.51
C TYR A 257 12.64 4.61 9.07
N GLN A 258 12.87 5.52 8.12
CA GLN A 258 12.52 5.29 6.72
C GLN A 258 13.33 4.13 6.10
N LEU A 259 14.57 3.94 6.51
CA LEU A 259 15.39 2.78 6.11
C LEU A 259 14.90 1.50 6.78
N TYR A 260 14.53 1.55 8.07
CA TYR A 260 13.84 0.43 8.72
C TYR A 260 12.62 -0.03 7.92
N GLN A 261 11.77 0.91 7.47
CA GLN A 261 10.61 0.57 6.65
C GLN A 261 11.00 -0.02 5.29
N GLU A 262 12.16 0.32 4.74
CA GLU A 262 12.65 -0.24 3.48
C GLU A 262 13.03 -1.72 3.63
N LEU A 263 13.65 -2.10 4.75
CA LEU A 263 14.04 -3.49 5.02
C LEU A 263 12.83 -4.44 4.92
N LEU A 264 11.62 -3.95 5.17
CA LEU A 264 10.38 -4.73 5.05
C LEU A 264 9.98 -5.02 3.60
N SER A 265 10.63 -4.38 2.64
CA SER A 265 10.49 -4.66 1.20
C SER A 265 11.49 -5.72 0.71
N PHE A 266 12.44 -6.14 1.55
CA PHE A 266 13.45 -7.13 1.23
C PHE A 266 13.04 -8.53 1.69
N SER A 267 13.51 -9.54 0.98
CA SER A 267 13.27 -10.92 1.37
C SER A 267 14.07 -11.31 2.62
N PRO A 268 13.57 -12.22 3.49
CA PRO A 268 14.32 -12.65 4.66
C PRO A 268 15.73 -13.20 4.35
N PRO A 269 15.97 -13.96 3.27
CA PRO A 269 17.33 -14.35 2.90
C PRO A 269 18.23 -13.13 2.62
N LEU A 270 17.76 -12.15 1.86
CA LEU A 270 18.54 -10.94 1.56
C LEU A 270 18.96 -10.20 2.83
N LEU A 271 18.03 -10.08 3.80
CA LEU A 271 18.32 -9.46 5.09
C LEU A 271 19.36 -10.24 5.89
N ALA A 272 19.23 -11.56 5.96
CA ALA A 272 20.14 -12.43 6.70
C ALA A 272 21.55 -12.44 6.09
N ASP A 273 21.67 -12.61 4.78
CA ASP A 273 22.94 -12.66 4.04
C ASP A 273 23.74 -11.35 4.17
N ASN A 274 23.04 -10.22 4.36
CA ASN A 274 23.64 -8.90 4.48
C ASN A 274 23.68 -8.38 5.94
N HIS A 275 23.31 -9.19 6.93
CA HIS A 275 23.31 -8.84 8.34
C HIS A 275 22.51 -7.57 8.66
N LEU A 276 21.38 -7.35 7.98
CA LEU A 276 20.52 -6.18 8.11
C LEU A 276 19.43 -6.42 9.16
N ASP A 277 19.62 -5.84 10.34
CA ASP A 277 18.66 -5.89 11.43
C ASP A 277 18.63 -4.56 12.20
N PHE A 278 17.50 -3.85 12.10
CA PHE A 278 17.27 -2.60 12.83
C PHE A 278 16.41 -2.78 14.09
N SER A 279 16.08 -4.00 14.48
CA SER A 279 15.20 -4.29 15.63
C SER A 279 15.75 -3.74 16.96
N GLY A 280 17.08 -3.66 17.09
CA GLY A 280 17.75 -3.16 18.29
C GLY A 280 17.76 -1.64 18.47
N TYR A 281 17.27 -0.85 17.50
CA TYR A 281 17.30 0.62 17.56
C TYR A 281 15.96 1.24 17.99
N PHE A 282 14.86 0.53 17.87
CA PHE A 282 13.52 1.05 18.13
C PHE A 282 12.76 0.17 19.10
N THR A 283 12.10 0.77 20.10
CA THR A 283 11.05 0.10 20.85
C THR A 283 9.75 0.03 20.06
N LYS A 284 8.82 -0.82 20.46
CA LYS A 284 7.49 -0.92 19.83
C LYS A 284 6.77 0.44 19.82
N ASP A 285 6.81 1.19 20.91
CA ASP A 285 6.13 2.49 21.00
C ASP A 285 6.78 3.54 20.08
N GLN A 286 8.11 3.50 19.92
CA GLN A 286 8.82 4.35 18.98
C GLN A 286 8.46 4.00 17.54
N LEU A 287 8.39 2.72 17.20
CA LEU A 287 7.94 2.28 15.85
C LEU A 287 6.52 2.75 15.55
N LEU A 288 5.58 2.61 16.48
CA LEU A 288 4.20 3.08 16.34
C LEU A 288 4.14 4.61 16.17
N TRP A 289 4.89 5.35 16.98
CA TRP A 289 4.90 6.81 16.89
C TRP A 289 5.50 7.31 15.58
N PHE A 290 6.67 6.81 15.18
CA PHE A 290 7.30 7.23 13.93
C PHE A 290 6.50 6.77 12.70
N SER A 291 5.80 5.63 12.79
CA SER A 291 4.80 5.26 11.79
C SER A 291 3.71 6.34 11.65
N THR A 292 3.17 6.81 12.79
CA THR A 292 2.21 7.92 12.79
C THR A 292 2.78 9.16 12.13
N VAL A 293 3.98 9.59 12.50
CA VAL A 293 4.61 10.79 11.94
C VAL A 293 4.80 10.68 10.42
N VAL A 294 5.34 9.56 9.94
CA VAL A 294 5.67 9.38 8.51
C VAL A 294 4.41 9.16 7.66
N THR A 295 3.44 8.40 8.18
CA THR A 295 2.24 8.02 7.43
C THR A 295 1.19 9.13 7.40
N ALA A 296 1.30 10.14 8.30
CA ALA A 296 0.42 11.31 8.31
C ALA A 296 0.35 11.99 6.93
N LYS A 297 1.43 11.97 6.17
CA LYS A 297 1.44 12.48 4.80
C LYS A 297 0.49 11.72 3.89
N ASN A 298 0.43 10.39 4.01
CA ASN A 298 -0.49 9.57 3.22
C ASN A 298 -1.94 9.88 3.62
N TYR A 299 -2.24 9.90 4.93
CA TYR A 299 -3.55 10.26 5.44
C TYR A 299 -4.02 11.62 4.91
N LEU A 300 -3.16 12.66 4.98
CA LEU A 300 -3.50 14.02 4.60
C LEU A 300 -3.56 14.26 3.08
N GLN A 301 -2.78 13.53 2.29
CA GLN A 301 -2.70 13.81 0.84
C GLN A 301 -3.49 12.85 -0.02
N ILE A 302 -3.69 11.60 0.42
CA ILE A 302 -4.37 10.55 -0.36
C ILE A 302 -5.40 9.75 0.44
N GLY A 303 -5.61 10.10 1.72
CA GLY A 303 -6.64 9.58 2.61
C GLY A 303 -7.74 10.62 2.88
N PRO A 304 -8.62 10.37 3.86
CA PRO A 304 -9.76 11.24 4.18
C PRO A 304 -9.35 12.64 4.67
N ALA A 305 -8.15 12.78 5.25
CA ALA A 305 -7.60 14.06 5.68
C ALA A 305 -8.54 14.85 6.61
N PHE A 306 -8.88 16.10 6.22
CA PHE A 306 -9.82 16.97 6.92
C PHE A 306 -11.26 16.89 6.36
N ASP A 307 -11.42 16.25 5.21
CA ASP A 307 -12.69 16.09 4.50
C ASP A 307 -12.60 14.87 3.57
N SER A 308 -13.37 13.83 3.85
CA SER A 308 -13.43 12.59 3.06
C SER A 308 -14.04 12.79 1.66
N ASN A 309 -14.59 13.97 1.37
CA ASN A 309 -15.06 14.40 0.06
C ASN A 309 -14.22 15.55 -0.52
N GLY A 310 -13.04 15.81 0.04
CA GLY A 310 -12.13 16.85 -0.43
C GLY A 310 -11.50 16.52 -1.80
N ILE A 311 -10.77 17.50 -2.35
CA ILE A 311 -10.13 17.38 -3.66
C ILE A 311 -9.20 16.16 -3.77
N GLN A 312 -8.53 15.77 -2.66
CA GLN A 312 -7.62 14.62 -2.62
C GLN A 312 -8.33 13.28 -2.88
N ILE A 313 -9.66 13.25 -2.73
CA ILE A 313 -10.51 12.09 -2.98
C ILE A 313 -11.26 12.23 -4.30
N LYS A 314 -11.86 13.39 -4.54
CA LYS A 314 -12.63 13.66 -5.77
C LYS A 314 -11.84 13.36 -7.04
N ILE A 315 -10.52 13.61 -7.06
CA ILE A 315 -9.67 13.35 -8.24
C ILE A 315 -9.70 11.89 -8.71
N ALA A 316 -10.11 10.93 -7.88
CA ALA A 316 -10.27 9.52 -8.27
C ALA A 316 -11.59 9.23 -9.02
N ALA A 317 -12.51 10.18 -9.08
CA ALA A 317 -13.83 10.02 -9.71
C ALA A 317 -13.79 9.52 -11.16
N PRO A 318 -12.88 9.99 -12.04
CA PRO A 318 -12.77 9.45 -13.41
C PRO A 318 -12.45 7.96 -13.45
N LEU A 319 -11.60 7.45 -12.55
CA LEU A 319 -11.28 6.03 -12.47
C LEU A 319 -12.50 5.21 -12.02
N LEU A 320 -13.25 5.70 -11.03
CA LEU A 320 -14.50 5.04 -10.62
C LEU A 320 -15.51 5.00 -11.78
N LEU A 321 -15.65 6.10 -12.53
CA LEU A 321 -16.53 6.13 -13.70
C LEU A 321 -16.10 5.13 -14.78
N ASP A 322 -14.78 5.00 -15.02
CA ASP A 322 -14.22 4.01 -15.95
C ASP A 322 -14.56 2.57 -15.50
N MET A 323 -14.37 2.26 -14.22
CA MET A 323 -14.71 0.95 -13.66
C MET A 323 -16.21 0.63 -13.81
N LEU A 324 -17.09 1.61 -13.57
CA LEU A 324 -18.54 1.43 -13.77
C LEU A 324 -18.86 1.12 -15.24
N LYS A 325 -18.25 1.82 -16.18
CA LYS A 325 -18.49 1.63 -17.63
C LYS A 325 -17.91 0.31 -18.15
N THR A 326 -16.70 -0.04 -17.73
CA THR A 326 -16.08 -1.32 -18.13
C THR A 326 -16.86 -2.51 -17.60
N ALA A 327 -17.40 -2.42 -16.37
CA ALA A 327 -18.28 -3.43 -15.79
C ALA A 327 -19.59 -3.56 -16.59
N ASP A 328 -20.29 -2.44 -16.88
CA ASP A 328 -21.51 -2.45 -17.69
C ASP A 328 -21.25 -3.07 -19.09
N SER A 329 -20.11 -2.73 -19.71
CA SER A 329 -19.71 -3.28 -21.02
C SER A 329 -19.44 -4.79 -20.94
N ALA A 330 -18.75 -5.26 -19.91
CA ALA A 330 -18.47 -6.68 -19.72
C ALA A 330 -19.76 -7.48 -19.47
N ILE A 331 -20.68 -6.94 -18.68
CA ILE A 331 -21.99 -7.56 -18.42
C ILE A 331 -22.82 -7.68 -19.71
N ALA A 332 -22.88 -6.59 -20.50
CA ALA A 332 -23.69 -6.55 -21.72
C ALA A 332 -23.13 -7.42 -22.85
N ASN A 333 -21.81 -7.45 -23.04
CA ASN A 333 -21.18 -8.05 -24.21
C ASN A 333 -20.56 -9.43 -23.93
N ASN A 334 -20.27 -9.76 -22.68
CA ASN A 334 -19.60 -11.01 -22.22
C ASN A 334 -18.34 -11.33 -23.07
N ASN A 335 -17.60 -10.29 -23.47
CA ASN A 335 -16.49 -10.39 -24.42
C ASN A 335 -15.11 -10.25 -23.79
N ILE A 336 -15.05 -10.05 -22.46
CA ILE A 336 -13.83 -9.89 -21.68
C ILE A 336 -14.00 -10.52 -20.30
N ASP A 337 -12.97 -11.22 -19.83
CA ASP A 337 -12.97 -11.92 -18.54
C ASP A 337 -12.51 -10.99 -17.39
N ALA A 338 -11.56 -10.09 -17.67
CA ALA A 338 -11.08 -9.15 -16.67
C ALA A 338 -10.51 -7.86 -17.27
N ASN A 339 -10.69 -6.76 -16.53
CA ASN A 339 -9.94 -5.51 -16.69
C ASN A 339 -8.93 -5.38 -15.55
N LEU A 340 -7.65 -5.35 -15.87
CA LEU A 340 -6.55 -5.32 -14.91
C LEU A 340 -5.79 -4.00 -15.02
N ARG A 341 -5.80 -3.20 -13.94
CA ARG A 341 -5.12 -1.90 -13.87
C ARG A 341 -4.00 -1.94 -12.85
N PHE A 342 -2.82 -1.40 -13.18
CA PHE A 342 -1.65 -1.39 -12.30
C PHE A 342 -1.08 0.03 -12.15
N ALA A 343 -1.00 0.51 -10.89
CA ALA A 343 -0.72 1.90 -10.59
C ALA A 343 0.03 2.09 -9.25
N HIS A 344 -0.45 3.01 -8.42
CA HIS A 344 0.25 3.51 -7.23
C HIS A 344 -0.66 3.59 -6.00
N ALA A 345 -0.06 3.85 -4.82
CA ALA A 345 -0.83 4.15 -3.60
C ALA A 345 -1.73 5.38 -3.79
N GLU A 346 -1.24 6.37 -4.54
CA GLU A 346 -1.93 7.60 -4.92
C GLU A 346 -3.16 7.36 -5.83
N THR A 347 -3.29 6.16 -6.36
CA THR A 347 -4.45 5.73 -7.15
C THR A 347 -5.42 4.94 -6.28
N VAL A 348 -4.90 3.93 -5.56
CA VAL A 348 -5.72 2.97 -4.78
C VAL A 348 -6.36 3.65 -3.57
N SER A 349 -5.62 4.47 -2.81
CA SER A 349 -6.13 5.08 -1.57
C SER A 349 -7.28 6.05 -1.80
N PRO A 350 -7.16 7.06 -2.71
CA PRO A 350 -8.29 7.94 -3.00
C PRO A 350 -9.51 7.20 -3.54
N LEU A 351 -9.31 6.17 -4.37
CA LEU A 351 -10.41 5.36 -4.89
C LEU A 351 -11.12 4.58 -3.77
N ALA A 352 -10.37 3.93 -2.86
CA ALA A 352 -10.95 3.22 -1.72
C ALA A 352 -11.77 4.16 -0.83
N THR A 353 -11.25 5.37 -0.56
CA THR A 353 -11.96 6.40 0.21
C THR A 353 -13.19 6.92 -0.54
N LEU A 354 -13.09 7.14 -1.86
CA LEU A 354 -14.20 7.56 -2.72
C LEU A 354 -15.35 6.55 -2.74
N MET A 355 -15.00 5.28 -2.77
CA MET A 355 -15.94 4.15 -2.71
C MET A 355 -16.55 3.98 -1.31
N GLU A 356 -16.07 4.72 -0.31
CA GLU A 356 -16.49 4.62 1.09
C GLU A 356 -16.34 3.20 1.64
N ILE A 357 -15.27 2.51 1.24
CA ILE A 357 -14.94 1.21 1.83
C ILE A 357 -14.72 1.39 3.33
N GLU A 358 -15.29 0.50 4.13
CA GLU A 358 -15.18 0.56 5.60
C GLU A 358 -13.73 0.75 6.06
N GLY A 359 -13.51 1.69 6.97
CA GLY A 359 -12.19 2.04 7.52
C GLY A 359 -11.32 2.93 6.61
N THR A 360 -11.81 3.38 5.45
CA THR A 360 -11.02 4.21 4.52
C THR A 360 -11.41 5.68 4.51
N ASN A 361 -12.62 6.06 4.97
CA ASN A 361 -13.22 7.38 4.78
C ASN A 361 -13.48 8.16 6.08
N ILE A 362 -13.01 7.67 7.22
CA ILE A 362 -13.25 8.32 8.52
C ILE A 362 -12.25 9.45 8.74
N VAL A 363 -12.77 10.64 9.02
CA VAL A 363 -11.98 11.83 9.36
C VAL A 363 -11.64 11.82 10.84
N ALA A 364 -10.34 11.91 11.18
CA ALA A 364 -9.87 12.00 12.56
C ALA A 364 -9.91 13.45 13.08
N ASN A 365 -10.28 13.62 14.33
CA ASN A 365 -10.20 14.88 15.04
C ASN A 365 -9.81 14.66 16.52
N PRO A 366 -8.60 15.06 16.95
CA PRO A 366 -7.56 15.76 16.18
C PRO A 366 -6.88 14.83 15.13
N VAL A 367 -6.18 15.45 14.16
CA VAL A 367 -5.49 14.72 13.10
C VAL A 367 -4.45 13.72 13.63
N SER A 368 -3.83 13.99 14.79
CA SER A 368 -2.87 13.06 15.43
C SER A 368 -3.46 11.67 15.72
N ASP A 369 -4.78 11.59 15.85
CA ASP A 369 -5.50 10.36 16.20
C ASP A 369 -5.91 9.53 14.97
N TYR A 370 -5.50 9.96 13.76
CA TYR A 370 -5.85 9.27 12.51
C TYR A 370 -5.49 7.77 12.51
N PRO A 371 -4.41 7.29 13.20
CA PRO A 371 -4.09 5.87 13.19
C PRO A 371 -5.18 4.97 13.80
N SER A 372 -6.07 5.53 14.63
CA SER A 372 -7.20 4.80 15.20
C SER A 372 -8.31 4.51 14.20
N VAL A 373 -8.42 5.31 13.12
CA VAL A 373 -9.52 5.26 12.14
C VAL A 373 -9.06 5.00 10.72
N TRP A 374 -7.79 5.24 10.40
CA TRP A 374 -7.23 5.05 9.07
C TRP A 374 -5.80 4.48 9.16
N GLN A 375 -5.58 3.30 8.63
CA GLN A 375 -4.32 2.57 8.75
C GLN A 375 -3.76 2.25 7.36
N ALA A 376 -2.64 2.90 7.01
CA ALA A 376 -2.04 2.77 5.69
C ALA A 376 -1.57 1.34 5.37
N ASP A 377 -1.14 0.58 6.37
CA ASP A 377 -0.74 -0.83 6.26
C ASP A 377 -1.91 -1.76 5.91
N LYS A 378 -3.14 -1.38 6.27
CA LYS A 378 -4.34 -2.13 5.93
C LYS A 378 -4.97 -1.70 4.60
N ILE A 379 -4.83 -0.41 4.24
CA ILE A 379 -5.51 0.16 3.07
C ILE A 379 -4.62 0.13 1.85
N ILE A 380 -3.37 0.56 2.00
CA ILE A 380 -2.39 0.70 0.91
C ILE A 380 -1.04 0.05 1.24
N PRO A 381 -0.97 -1.20 1.71
CA PRO A 381 0.32 -1.91 1.77
C PRO A 381 0.97 -1.95 0.39
N MET A 382 2.20 -2.44 0.26
CA MET A 382 2.76 -2.78 -1.05
C MET A 382 1.85 -3.81 -1.74
N ALA A 383 1.74 -3.75 -3.06
CA ALA A 383 0.83 -4.57 -3.87
C ALA A 383 -0.66 -4.44 -3.51
N ALA A 384 -1.06 -3.38 -2.78
CA ALA A 384 -2.46 -3.12 -2.43
C ALA A 384 -3.35 -3.16 -3.67
N ASN A 385 -4.53 -3.75 -3.53
CA ASN A 385 -5.45 -3.89 -4.66
C ASN A 385 -6.92 -3.81 -4.25
N ILE A 386 -7.74 -3.36 -5.18
CA ILE A 386 -9.20 -3.44 -5.12
C ILE A 386 -9.65 -4.37 -6.24
N GLN A 387 -10.52 -5.31 -5.93
CA GLN A 387 -11.10 -6.24 -6.88
C GLN A 387 -12.62 -6.18 -6.78
N TRP A 388 -13.28 -5.99 -7.92
CA TRP A 388 -14.72 -6.20 -8.06
C TRP A 388 -14.92 -7.51 -8.80
N ILE A 389 -15.53 -8.49 -8.15
CA ILE A 389 -15.81 -9.81 -8.72
C ILE A 389 -17.30 -9.89 -8.97
N PHE A 390 -17.68 -10.10 -10.23
CA PHE A 390 -19.06 -10.11 -10.67
C PHE A 390 -19.58 -11.53 -10.81
N TYR A 391 -20.80 -11.74 -10.36
CA TYR A 391 -21.47 -13.05 -10.36
C TYR A 391 -22.80 -12.95 -11.10
N LYS A 392 -23.07 -13.94 -11.93
CA LYS A 392 -24.35 -14.11 -12.60
C LYS A 392 -25.00 -15.43 -12.18
N SER A 393 -26.33 -15.42 -12.11
CA SER A 393 -27.13 -16.63 -11.89
C SER A 393 -27.33 -17.39 -13.20
N GLU A 394 -27.54 -18.69 -13.09
CA GLU A 394 -28.05 -19.51 -14.19
C GLU A 394 -29.52 -19.20 -14.50
N GLN A 395 -30.27 -18.63 -13.57
CA GLN A 395 -31.62 -18.15 -13.74
C GLN A 395 -31.64 -16.74 -14.31
N ALA A 396 -32.30 -16.52 -15.44
CA ALA A 396 -32.23 -15.27 -16.22
C ALA A 396 -32.72 -14.02 -15.44
N ASP A 397 -33.68 -14.17 -14.53
CA ASP A 397 -34.29 -13.03 -13.82
C ASP A 397 -33.60 -12.64 -12.52
N GLN A 398 -32.50 -13.31 -12.18
CA GLN A 398 -31.76 -12.97 -10.97
C GLN A 398 -30.79 -11.80 -11.20
N PRO A 399 -30.64 -10.92 -10.19
CA PRO A 399 -29.75 -9.74 -10.33
C PRO A 399 -28.29 -10.16 -10.47
N ILE A 400 -27.51 -9.37 -11.21
CA ILE A 400 -26.05 -9.47 -11.17
C ILE A 400 -25.58 -9.05 -9.78
N LEU A 401 -24.73 -9.88 -9.18
CA LEU A 401 -24.11 -9.58 -7.89
C LEU A 401 -22.65 -9.14 -8.10
N VAL A 402 -22.18 -8.29 -7.22
CA VAL A 402 -20.77 -7.90 -7.14
C VAL A 402 -20.26 -8.04 -5.71
N LYS A 403 -19.07 -8.61 -5.57
CA LYS A 403 -18.30 -8.64 -4.34
C LYS A 403 -17.09 -7.72 -4.50
N VAL A 404 -16.91 -6.81 -3.54
CA VAL A 404 -15.77 -5.90 -3.52
C VAL A 404 -14.78 -6.38 -2.47
N MET A 405 -13.51 -6.40 -2.86
CA MET A 405 -12.40 -6.78 -1.99
C MET A 405 -11.35 -5.67 -1.96
N LEU A 406 -10.81 -5.39 -0.78
CA LEU A 406 -9.64 -4.56 -0.58
C LEU A 406 -8.50 -5.43 -0.04
N ASN A 407 -7.40 -5.52 -0.77
CA ASN A 407 -6.27 -6.39 -0.42
C ASN A 407 -6.68 -7.87 -0.24
N GLU A 408 -7.52 -8.35 -1.14
CA GLU A 408 -8.10 -9.70 -1.13
C GLU A 408 -8.94 -10.02 0.12
N ARG A 409 -9.41 -8.97 0.84
CA ARG A 409 -10.35 -9.08 1.98
C ARG A 409 -11.69 -8.53 1.56
N GLU A 410 -12.75 -9.24 1.89
CA GLU A 410 -14.13 -8.78 1.71
C GLU A 410 -14.38 -7.55 2.57
N VAL A 411 -15.05 -6.54 2.01
CA VAL A 411 -15.23 -5.24 2.67
C VAL A 411 -16.69 -4.81 2.65
N HIS A 412 -17.10 -4.08 3.70
CA HIS A 412 -18.39 -3.40 3.71
C HIS A 412 -18.35 -2.14 2.86
N LEU A 413 -19.43 -1.91 2.12
CA LEU A 413 -19.70 -0.71 1.34
C LEU A 413 -20.84 0.09 2.00
N PRO A 414 -21.05 1.38 1.61
CA PRO A 414 -22.08 2.24 2.23
C PRO A 414 -23.52 1.87 1.81
N LEU A 415 -23.76 0.64 1.40
CA LEU A 415 -25.06 0.08 1.02
C LEU A 415 -25.41 -1.07 1.94
N LYS A 416 -26.70 -1.20 2.25
CA LYS A 416 -27.20 -2.36 2.97
C LYS A 416 -27.32 -3.54 2.00
N THR A 417 -26.96 -4.71 2.46
CA THR A 417 -27.20 -5.97 1.78
C THR A 417 -27.58 -7.03 2.81
N ASN A 418 -28.46 -7.95 2.44
CA ASN A 418 -28.80 -9.11 3.27
C ASN A 418 -27.84 -10.28 3.03
N ASP A 419 -27.04 -10.21 1.96
CA ASP A 419 -26.20 -11.29 1.47
C ASP A 419 -24.71 -10.94 1.49
N TYR A 420 -24.26 -10.20 2.53
CA TYR A 420 -22.83 -9.84 2.65
C TYR A 420 -21.92 -11.05 2.43
N PRO A 421 -20.91 -10.93 1.60
CA PRO A 421 -20.30 -9.73 1.02
C PRO A 421 -20.78 -9.37 -0.40
N TYR A 422 -21.97 -9.83 -0.80
CA TYR A 422 -22.53 -9.62 -2.13
C TYR A 422 -23.51 -8.45 -2.14
N TYR A 423 -23.39 -7.60 -3.17
CA TYR A 423 -24.23 -6.43 -3.40
C TYR A 423 -24.88 -6.57 -4.78
N GLN A 424 -26.12 -6.11 -4.94
CA GLN A 424 -26.74 -6.00 -6.26
C GLN A 424 -26.06 -4.94 -7.09
N TRP A 425 -25.62 -5.30 -8.31
CA TRP A 425 -24.85 -4.40 -9.16
C TRP A 425 -25.58 -3.10 -9.49
N ASP A 426 -26.86 -3.17 -9.83
CA ASP A 426 -27.62 -1.99 -10.23
C ASP A 426 -27.79 -0.99 -9.09
N GLU A 427 -27.92 -1.46 -7.85
CA GLU A 427 -27.96 -0.59 -6.66
C GLU A 427 -26.61 0.08 -6.41
N LEU A 428 -25.52 -0.69 -6.45
CA LEU A 428 -24.17 -0.18 -6.25
C LEU A 428 -23.81 0.82 -7.36
N LYS A 429 -24.10 0.49 -8.61
CA LYS A 429 -23.90 1.36 -9.76
C LYS A 429 -24.67 2.68 -9.62
N LYS A 430 -25.95 2.60 -9.24
CA LYS A 430 -26.79 3.79 -9.02
C LYS A 430 -26.24 4.69 -7.92
N PHE A 431 -25.79 4.10 -6.82
CA PHE A 431 -25.19 4.84 -5.72
C PHE A 431 -23.96 5.65 -6.19
N TYR A 432 -23.00 4.98 -6.86
CA TYR A 432 -21.80 5.67 -7.32
C TYR A 432 -22.09 6.66 -8.47
N LYS A 433 -22.97 6.33 -9.43
CA LYS A 433 -23.38 7.28 -10.48
C LYS A 433 -23.98 8.55 -9.90
N ASN A 434 -24.83 8.45 -8.89
CA ASN A 434 -25.40 9.63 -8.22
C ASN A 434 -24.30 10.49 -7.58
N LYS A 435 -23.33 9.87 -6.90
CA LYS A 435 -22.20 10.58 -6.31
C LYS A 435 -21.37 11.33 -7.36
N LEU A 436 -21.05 10.67 -8.48
CA LEU A 436 -20.29 11.26 -9.59
C LEU A 436 -21.06 12.39 -10.28
N ASN A 437 -22.36 12.20 -10.49
CA ASN A 437 -23.25 13.22 -11.09
C ASN A 437 -23.31 14.49 -10.23
N ASN A 438 -23.34 14.36 -8.89
CA ASN A 438 -23.31 15.51 -7.98
C ASN A 438 -22.00 16.32 -8.11
N TRP A 439 -20.94 15.72 -8.66
CA TRP A 439 -19.68 16.40 -8.97
C TRP A 439 -19.55 16.80 -10.45
N GLY A 440 -20.62 16.64 -11.23
CA GLY A 440 -20.66 17.01 -12.66
C GLY A 440 -19.82 16.11 -13.55
N LEU A 441 -19.56 14.84 -13.14
CA LEU A 441 -18.82 13.87 -13.92
C LEU A 441 -19.78 12.78 -14.45
N THR A 442 -20.20 12.90 -15.71
CA THR A 442 -21.15 11.98 -16.35
C THR A 442 -20.59 11.29 -17.59
N ASP A 443 -19.47 11.78 -18.16
CA ASP A 443 -18.85 11.25 -19.37
C ASP A 443 -17.32 11.16 -19.24
N GLN A 444 -16.73 10.07 -19.75
CA GLN A 444 -15.27 9.86 -19.79
C GLN A 444 -14.57 10.78 -20.80
N GLY A 445 -15.22 11.13 -21.90
CA GLY A 445 -14.63 11.99 -22.92
C GLY A 445 -14.19 13.36 -22.42
N VAL A 446 -14.58 13.76 -21.20
CA VAL A 446 -14.23 15.04 -20.55
C VAL A 446 -13.30 14.90 -19.35
N VAL A 447 -12.71 13.72 -19.10
CA VAL A 447 -11.90 13.44 -17.90
C VAL A 447 -10.84 14.50 -17.64
N LEU A 448 -9.96 14.76 -18.60
CA LEU A 448 -8.89 15.75 -18.44
C LEU A 448 -9.45 17.17 -18.20
N LYS A 449 -10.51 17.53 -18.92
CA LYS A 449 -11.19 18.82 -18.76
C LYS A 449 -11.83 18.93 -17.37
N TRP A 450 -12.41 17.85 -16.87
CA TRP A 450 -12.98 17.79 -15.52
C TRP A 450 -11.90 17.88 -14.44
N LEU A 451 -10.79 17.12 -14.54
CA LEU A 451 -9.66 17.18 -13.62
C LEU A 451 -9.03 18.58 -13.51
N ASN A 452 -9.03 19.33 -14.62
CA ASN A 452 -8.54 20.71 -14.66
C ASN A 452 -9.48 21.72 -13.98
N LYS A 453 -10.79 21.41 -13.87
CA LYS A 453 -11.82 22.33 -13.37
C LYS A 453 -12.27 22.05 -11.95
N ILE A 454 -12.16 20.79 -11.48
CA ILE A 454 -12.63 20.41 -10.15
C ILE A 454 -11.90 21.17 -9.05
N LYS A 455 -12.65 21.51 -8.00
CA LYS A 455 -12.16 22.26 -6.83
C LYS A 455 -12.30 21.43 -5.55
#